data_7fec9509a68739f2f69d134cbc376331
#
_entry.id   7fec9509a68739f2f69d134cbc376331
#
_cell.length_a   1.000
_cell.length_b   1.000
_cell.length_c   1.000
_cell.angle_alpha   90.00
_cell.angle_beta   90.00
_cell.angle_gamma   90.00
#
_symmetry.space_group_name_H-M   'P 1'
#
loop_
_entity.id
_entity.type
_entity.pdbx_description
1 polymer ?
#
loop_
_entity_poly.entity_id
_entity_poly.type
_entity_poly.pdbx_seq_one_letter_code
_entity_poly.pdbx_strand_id
1 'polypeptide(L)'
;MKITIIGTGYVGLVSGVLFADLGNDVICVDNDNKKINLLKKGIVPIYEPGLEEILKKNIKSKRIKFTSNISEAIKLSKIIFIAVGTPTAKDGISADLKNVYKVAKDISKNINNYKIIVNKSTVPIGTGDEVEKIILRKNKKKKFDIISNPEFLREGEAIRDFKYPDRIVIGSNNLKKTKPILEKLYLPIINKGAKFLTVSRRSSELIKYASNAFLATKITFINEIANLCESTNTNVEDIAIGIGTDQRIGSRFLRAGPAFGGSCFPKDTRAIVKTANKFSVDLSIIKTVIKSNENRKKLITNKIIKILGSVKRKRIGFLGVTFKANTDDMRDSQFLKIYPKLLKKGASLSYYEPTGKKYEIKSSKIKFVSTIKQILENNDMIVIHTEWDEFRSINFSNFNIKKGTKIFDLRNLYKIKNISNKKIRYYSIGRPNYE
;
A
#
# COMPACT_ATOMS: atom_id res chain seq x y z
N MET A 1 -8.25 -27.28 -2.81
CA MET A 1 -9.03 -27.21 -1.55
C MET A 1 -10.21 -26.26 -1.74
N LYS A 2 -11.31 -26.41 -0.95
CA LYS A 2 -12.40 -25.42 -0.95
C LYS A 2 -12.13 -24.32 0.05
N ILE A 3 -12.07 -23.08 -0.43
CA ILE A 3 -11.66 -21.88 0.32
C ILE A 3 -12.73 -20.80 0.15
N THR A 4 -13.06 -20.10 1.24
CA THR A 4 -13.86 -18.88 1.17
C THR A 4 -12.97 -17.69 1.53
N ILE A 5 -13.04 -16.62 0.74
CA ILE A 5 -12.41 -15.32 1.03
C ILE A 5 -13.54 -14.33 1.30
N ILE A 6 -13.63 -13.80 2.51
CA ILE A 6 -14.63 -12.81 2.89
C ILE A 6 -14.02 -11.42 2.85
N GLY A 7 -14.52 -10.59 1.96
CA GLY A 7 -13.99 -9.29 1.55
C GLY A 7 -13.24 -9.39 0.24
N THR A 8 -13.68 -8.63 -0.79
CA THR A 8 -13.03 -8.49 -2.09
C THR A 8 -12.42 -7.11 -2.27
N GLY A 9 -11.85 -6.57 -1.19
CA GLY A 9 -10.91 -5.46 -1.26
C GLY A 9 -9.60 -5.92 -1.88
N TYR A 10 -8.59 -5.04 -1.90
CA TYR A 10 -7.33 -5.32 -2.56
C TYR A 10 -6.73 -6.69 -2.13
N VAL A 11 -6.53 -6.88 -0.83
CA VAL A 11 -5.93 -8.11 -0.27
C VAL A 11 -6.77 -9.36 -0.55
N GLY A 12 -8.08 -9.26 -0.34
CA GLY A 12 -8.97 -10.41 -0.50
C GLY A 12 -9.13 -10.83 -1.95
N LEU A 13 -9.27 -9.87 -2.87
CA LEU A 13 -9.42 -10.17 -4.29
C LEU A 13 -8.14 -10.78 -4.87
N VAL A 14 -6.97 -10.16 -4.63
CA VAL A 14 -5.68 -10.69 -5.08
C VAL A 14 -5.45 -12.09 -4.51
N SER A 15 -5.66 -12.28 -3.20
CA SER A 15 -5.50 -13.60 -2.58
C SER A 15 -6.46 -14.63 -3.14
N GLY A 16 -7.72 -14.29 -3.35
CA GLY A 16 -8.74 -15.22 -3.89
C GLY A 16 -8.42 -15.66 -5.31
N VAL A 17 -8.08 -14.70 -6.18
CA VAL A 17 -7.70 -14.98 -7.57
C VAL A 17 -6.45 -15.85 -7.64
N LEU A 18 -5.44 -15.57 -6.82
CA LEU A 18 -4.18 -16.31 -6.85
C LEU A 18 -4.28 -17.69 -6.15
N PHE A 19 -5.08 -17.85 -5.10
CA PHE A 19 -5.38 -19.20 -4.59
C PHE A 19 -6.13 -20.05 -5.62
N ALA A 20 -7.02 -19.47 -6.42
CA ALA A 20 -7.66 -20.18 -7.53
C ALA A 20 -6.63 -20.56 -8.61
N ASP A 21 -5.69 -19.66 -8.95
CA ASP A 21 -4.61 -19.92 -9.90
C ASP A 21 -3.65 -21.04 -9.42
N LEU A 22 -3.52 -21.23 -8.10
CA LEU A 22 -2.82 -22.36 -7.48
C LEU A 22 -3.63 -23.67 -7.46
N GLY A 23 -4.81 -23.72 -8.09
CA GLY A 23 -5.60 -24.93 -8.23
C GLY A 23 -6.62 -25.19 -7.12
N ASN A 24 -6.97 -24.19 -6.32
CA ASN A 24 -8.02 -24.31 -5.31
C ASN A 24 -9.40 -23.91 -5.86
N ASP A 25 -10.48 -24.43 -5.25
CA ASP A 25 -11.85 -23.98 -5.49
C ASP A 25 -12.15 -22.82 -4.53
N VAL A 26 -12.28 -21.61 -5.05
CA VAL A 26 -12.39 -20.38 -4.25
C VAL A 26 -13.76 -19.74 -4.40
N ILE A 27 -14.36 -19.38 -3.26
CA ILE A 27 -15.57 -18.56 -3.19
C ILE A 27 -15.20 -17.21 -2.57
N CYS A 28 -15.25 -16.14 -3.36
CA CYS A 28 -15.05 -14.77 -2.89
C CYS A 28 -16.40 -14.15 -2.53
N VAL A 29 -16.47 -13.59 -1.33
CA VAL A 29 -17.69 -12.99 -0.77
C VAL A 29 -17.49 -11.50 -0.51
N ASP A 30 -18.42 -10.67 -0.95
CA ASP A 30 -18.49 -9.26 -0.58
C ASP A 30 -19.96 -8.83 -0.43
N ASN A 31 -20.22 -7.83 0.40
CA ASN A 31 -21.56 -7.25 0.57
C ASN A 31 -21.90 -6.17 -0.47
N ASP A 32 -20.95 -5.76 -1.28
CA ASP A 32 -21.13 -4.86 -2.41
C ASP A 32 -21.55 -5.62 -3.66
N ASN A 33 -22.87 -5.63 -3.93
CA ASN A 33 -23.42 -6.31 -5.11
C ASN A 33 -22.91 -5.74 -6.44
N LYS A 34 -22.61 -4.44 -6.51
CA LYS A 34 -22.06 -3.83 -7.73
C LYS A 34 -20.68 -4.42 -8.03
N LYS A 35 -19.83 -4.50 -7.01
CA LYS A 35 -18.51 -5.12 -7.11
C LYS A 35 -18.60 -6.59 -7.48
N ILE A 36 -19.46 -7.36 -6.82
CA ILE A 36 -19.68 -8.78 -7.14
C ILE A 36 -20.13 -8.97 -8.59
N ASN A 37 -20.99 -8.11 -9.10
CA ASN A 37 -21.45 -8.19 -10.50
C ASN A 37 -20.34 -7.88 -11.52
N LEU A 38 -19.45 -6.91 -11.22
CA LEU A 38 -18.26 -6.67 -12.05
C LEU A 38 -17.32 -7.89 -12.05
N LEU A 39 -17.03 -8.43 -10.88
CA LEU A 39 -16.13 -9.58 -10.72
C LEU A 39 -16.67 -10.84 -11.41
N LYS A 40 -17.99 -11.08 -11.39
CA LYS A 40 -18.62 -12.17 -12.15
C LYS A 40 -18.42 -12.04 -13.66
N LYS A 41 -18.30 -10.81 -14.17
CA LYS A 41 -18.02 -10.51 -15.60
C LYS A 41 -16.52 -10.53 -15.90
N GLY A 42 -15.66 -10.83 -14.93
CA GLY A 42 -14.20 -10.81 -15.08
C GLY A 42 -13.59 -9.40 -15.09
N ILE A 43 -14.31 -8.38 -14.60
CA ILE A 43 -13.84 -7.00 -14.49
C ILE A 43 -13.30 -6.78 -13.08
N VAL A 44 -12.05 -6.37 -12.98
CA VAL A 44 -11.35 -6.13 -11.70
C VAL A 44 -11.56 -4.67 -11.26
N PRO A 45 -12.20 -4.40 -10.09
CA PRO A 45 -12.49 -3.04 -9.63
C PRO A 45 -11.35 -2.40 -8.83
N ILE A 46 -10.11 -2.85 -9.02
CA ILE A 46 -8.88 -2.32 -8.42
C ILE A 46 -7.78 -2.28 -9.49
N TYR A 47 -6.83 -1.38 -9.34
CA TYR A 47 -5.69 -1.32 -10.24
C TYR A 47 -4.57 -2.25 -9.74
N GLU A 48 -4.43 -3.41 -10.40
CA GLU A 48 -3.32 -4.34 -10.20
C GLU A 48 -2.98 -4.97 -11.56
N PRO A 49 -1.84 -4.60 -12.16
CA PRO A 49 -1.46 -5.08 -13.50
C PRO A 49 -1.44 -6.60 -13.60
N GLY A 50 -2.13 -7.17 -14.61
CA GLY A 50 -2.19 -8.61 -14.89
C GLY A 50 -3.21 -9.38 -14.05
N LEU A 51 -3.88 -8.77 -13.05
CA LEU A 51 -4.84 -9.49 -12.21
C LEU A 51 -6.10 -9.89 -12.99
N GLU A 52 -6.56 -9.05 -13.91
CA GLU A 52 -7.77 -9.29 -14.69
C GLU A 52 -7.63 -10.51 -15.61
N GLU A 53 -6.47 -10.71 -16.21
CA GLU A 53 -6.19 -11.87 -17.07
C GLU A 53 -6.24 -13.18 -16.25
N ILE A 54 -5.62 -13.18 -15.07
CA ILE A 54 -5.63 -14.35 -14.16
C ILE A 54 -7.05 -14.60 -13.66
N LEU A 55 -7.84 -13.57 -13.37
CA LEU A 55 -9.24 -13.69 -12.98
C LEU A 55 -10.07 -14.35 -14.08
N LYS A 56 -10.01 -13.84 -15.32
CA LYS A 56 -10.75 -14.40 -16.48
C LYS A 56 -10.42 -15.86 -16.71
N LYS A 57 -9.13 -16.23 -16.65
CA LYS A 57 -8.67 -17.63 -16.72
C LYS A 57 -9.34 -18.51 -15.66
N ASN A 58 -9.39 -18.05 -14.40
CA ASN A 58 -9.94 -18.82 -13.29
C ASN A 58 -11.48 -18.87 -13.28
N ILE A 59 -12.17 -17.88 -13.85
CA ILE A 59 -13.61 -17.95 -14.10
C ILE A 59 -13.89 -19.02 -15.17
N LYS A 60 -13.15 -19.02 -16.29
CA LYS A 60 -13.30 -20.00 -17.37
C LYS A 60 -13.08 -21.44 -16.88
N SER A 61 -12.09 -21.64 -16.01
CA SER A 61 -11.81 -22.96 -15.40
C SER A 61 -12.73 -23.31 -14.22
N LYS A 62 -13.72 -22.48 -13.89
CA LYS A 62 -14.69 -22.64 -12.80
C LYS A 62 -14.06 -22.79 -11.40
N ARG A 63 -12.81 -22.33 -11.22
CA ARG A 63 -12.08 -22.39 -9.95
C ARG A 63 -12.39 -21.23 -9.01
N ILE A 64 -12.98 -20.14 -9.49
CA ILE A 64 -13.37 -18.99 -8.67
C ILE A 64 -14.84 -18.64 -8.89
N LYS A 65 -15.53 -18.36 -7.79
CA LYS A 65 -16.93 -17.89 -7.78
C LYS A 65 -17.07 -16.64 -6.90
N PHE A 66 -17.99 -15.77 -7.25
CA PHE A 66 -18.29 -14.54 -6.51
C PHE A 66 -19.74 -14.52 -6.06
N THR A 67 -19.98 -14.20 -4.79
CA THR A 67 -21.32 -14.17 -4.21
C THR A 67 -21.44 -13.14 -3.09
N SER A 68 -22.67 -12.67 -2.83
CA SER A 68 -22.97 -11.93 -1.61
C SER A 68 -23.56 -12.83 -0.50
N ASN A 69 -23.78 -14.11 -0.78
CA ASN A 69 -24.31 -15.07 0.18
C ASN A 69 -23.19 -15.66 1.07
N ILE A 70 -22.88 -14.94 2.15
CA ILE A 70 -21.85 -15.35 3.12
C ILE A 70 -22.19 -16.66 3.83
N SER A 71 -23.48 -16.93 4.10
CA SER A 71 -23.93 -18.14 4.81
C SER A 71 -23.60 -19.41 4.04
N GLU A 72 -23.91 -19.43 2.77
CA GLU A 72 -23.64 -20.55 1.88
C GLU A 72 -22.13 -20.78 1.73
N ALA A 73 -21.37 -19.71 1.47
CA ALA A 73 -19.92 -19.79 1.31
C ALA A 73 -19.22 -20.39 2.54
N ILE A 74 -19.62 -19.98 3.76
CA ILE A 74 -19.10 -20.52 5.02
C ILE A 74 -19.38 -22.03 5.11
N LYS A 75 -20.61 -22.47 4.81
CA LYS A 75 -21.00 -23.89 4.90
C LYS A 75 -20.19 -24.77 3.95
N LEU A 76 -19.93 -24.29 2.73
CA LEU A 76 -19.28 -25.04 1.66
C LEU A 76 -17.76 -25.20 1.85
N SER A 77 -17.10 -24.33 2.58
CA SER A 77 -15.63 -24.28 2.63
C SER A 77 -15.05 -24.77 3.96
N LYS A 78 -13.89 -25.41 3.90
CA LYS A 78 -13.13 -25.85 5.08
C LYS A 78 -12.25 -24.73 5.63
N ILE A 79 -11.70 -23.87 4.76
CA ILE A 79 -10.83 -22.78 5.13
C ILE A 79 -11.54 -21.46 4.78
N ILE A 80 -11.64 -20.55 5.74
CA ILE A 80 -12.32 -19.27 5.60
C ILE A 80 -11.33 -18.16 5.92
N PHE A 81 -11.01 -17.33 4.94
CA PHE A 81 -10.19 -16.14 5.12
C PHE A 81 -11.04 -14.92 5.40
N ILE A 82 -10.73 -14.20 6.46
CA ILE A 82 -11.25 -12.87 6.76
C ILE A 82 -10.28 -11.85 6.15
N ALA A 83 -10.69 -11.23 5.05
CA ALA A 83 -9.88 -10.27 4.30
C ALA A 83 -10.61 -8.93 4.10
N VAL A 84 -11.40 -8.54 5.10
CA VAL A 84 -12.17 -7.29 5.10
C VAL A 84 -11.31 -6.09 5.47
N GLY A 85 -11.70 -4.90 5.01
CA GLY A 85 -11.02 -3.66 5.32
C GLY A 85 -11.02 -3.34 6.83
N THR A 86 -9.88 -2.84 7.30
CA THR A 86 -9.67 -2.33 8.65
C THR A 86 -9.21 -0.86 8.56
N PRO A 87 -10.11 0.07 8.17
CA PRO A 87 -9.74 1.47 7.99
C PRO A 87 -9.35 2.10 9.34
N THR A 88 -8.78 3.29 9.28
CA THR A 88 -8.55 4.08 10.49
C THR A 88 -9.90 4.43 11.12
N ALA A 89 -10.05 4.20 12.42
CA ALA A 89 -11.25 4.53 13.18
C ALA A 89 -11.45 6.06 13.30
N LYS A 90 -12.60 6.48 13.84
CA LYS A 90 -12.94 7.91 14.00
C LYS A 90 -11.93 8.69 14.86
N ASP A 91 -11.17 8.02 15.73
CA ASP A 91 -10.09 8.63 16.52
C ASP A 91 -8.84 9.02 15.69
N GLY A 92 -8.82 8.70 14.40
CA GLY A 92 -7.70 8.97 13.49
C GLY A 92 -6.45 8.10 13.74
N ILE A 93 -6.49 7.15 14.68
CA ILE A 93 -5.31 6.41 15.18
C ILE A 93 -5.54 4.90 15.15
N SER A 94 -6.66 4.42 15.71
CA SER A 94 -6.95 3.00 15.86
C SER A 94 -7.39 2.36 14.52
N ALA A 95 -7.27 1.04 14.41
CA ALA A 95 -7.93 0.29 13.35
C ALA A 95 -9.41 0.05 13.69
N ASP A 96 -10.33 0.31 12.77
CA ASP A 96 -11.74 -0.06 12.93
C ASP A 96 -11.93 -1.55 12.60
N LEU A 97 -12.27 -2.33 13.63
CA LEU A 97 -12.43 -3.78 13.54
C LEU A 97 -13.89 -4.23 13.38
N LYS A 98 -14.85 -3.29 13.20
CA LYS A 98 -16.28 -3.61 13.10
C LYS A 98 -16.56 -4.65 12.03
N ASN A 99 -15.92 -4.55 10.86
CA ASN A 99 -16.11 -5.50 9.78
C ASN A 99 -15.56 -6.89 10.14
N VAL A 100 -14.40 -6.97 10.79
CA VAL A 100 -13.80 -8.24 11.25
C VAL A 100 -14.74 -8.92 12.25
N TYR A 101 -15.25 -8.19 13.23
CA TYR A 101 -16.16 -8.74 14.25
C TYR A 101 -17.53 -9.08 13.68
N LYS A 102 -18.03 -8.34 12.68
CA LYS A 102 -19.26 -8.70 11.95
C LYS A 102 -19.08 -10.04 11.25
N VAL A 103 -17.99 -10.21 10.50
CA VAL A 103 -17.68 -11.49 9.84
C VAL A 103 -17.53 -12.63 10.85
N ALA A 104 -16.86 -12.42 11.99
CA ALA A 104 -16.77 -13.41 13.05
C ALA A 104 -18.16 -13.84 13.59
N LYS A 105 -19.09 -12.89 13.74
CA LYS A 105 -20.49 -13.18 14.12
C LYS A 105 -21.22 -13.99 13.03
N ASP A 106 -21.00 -13.67 11.75
CA ASP A 106 -21.62 -14.38 10.63
C ASP A 106 -21.06 -15.81 10.52
N ILE A 107 -19.75 -15.98 10.70
CA ILE A 107 -19.12 -17.30 10.79
C ILE A 107 -19.72 -18.09 11.96
N SER A 108 -19.85 -17.48 13.14
CA SER A 108 -20.42 -18.11 14.33
C SER A 108 -21.83 -18.70 14.13
N LYS A 109 -22.65 -18.03 13.30
CA LYS A 109 -24.02 -18.48 12.98
C LYS A 109 -24.06 -19.64 11.98
N ASN A 110 -23.02 -19.80 11.16
CA ASN A 110 -23.07 -20.65 9.98
C ASN A 110 -22.06 -21.81 10.00
N ILE A 111 -21.30 -21.99 11.08
CA ILE A 111 -20.39 -23.14 11.25
C ILE A 111 -21.24 -24.42 11.32
N ASN A 112 -21.00 -25.32 10.37
CA ASN A 112 -21.63 -26.64 10.31
C ASN A 112 -20.64 -27.78 10.71
N ASN A 113 -19.44 -27.74 10.17
CA ASN A 113 -18.36 -28.68 10.40
C ASN A 113 -17.10 -27.99 10.87
N TYR A 114 -16.02 -28.74 11.13
CA TYR A 114 -14.75 -28.19 11.48
C TYR A 114 -14.24 -27.20 10.41
N LYS A 115 -13.85 -26.00 10.85
CA LYS A 115 -13.35 -24.90 10.00
C LYS A 115 -12.00 -24.39 10.49
N ILE A 116 -11.15 -23.98 9.55
CA ILE A 116 -9.99 -23.15 9.81
C ILE A 116 -10.35 -21.73 9.41
N ILE A 117 -10.36 -20.84 10.37
CA ILE A 117 -10.69 -19.41 10.18
C ILE A 117 -9.41 -18.63 10.20
N VAL A 118 -9.06 -18.02 9.07
CA VAL A 118 -7.79 -17.35 8.86
C VAL A 118 -8.01 -15.84 8.82
N ASN A 119 -7.51 -15.14 9.81
CA ASN A 119 -7.49 -13.67 9.81
C ASN A 119 -6.33 -13.19 8.93
N LYS A 120 -6.67 -12.72 7.73
CA LYS A 120 -5.70 -12.17 6.76
C LYS A 120 -5.64 -10.64 6.79
N SER A 121 -6.70 -10.00 7.24
CA SER A 121 -6.72 -8.55 7.47
C SER A 121 -5.61 -8.14 8.44
N THR A 122 -4.99 -6.97 8.21
CA THR A 122 -4.04 -6.38 9.17
C THR A 122 -4.80 -5.88 10.39
N VAL A 123 -4.55 -6.49 11.53
CA VAL A 123 -5.30 -6.24 12.77
C VAL A 123 -4.35 -6.08 13.98
N PRO A 124 -4.75 -5.30 15.01
CA PRO A 124 -4.01 -5.20 16.26
C PRO A 124 -3.84 -6.53 16.97
N ILE A 125 -2.79 -6.60 17.81
CA ILE A 125 -2.45 -7.77 18.62
C ILE A 125 -3.62 -8.15 19.51
N GLY A 126 -3.95 -9.45 19.54
CA GLY A 126 -5.07 -10.02 20.30
C GLY A 126 -6.39 -10.03 19.55
N THR A 127 -6.47 -9.53 18.32
CA THR A 127 -7.72 -9.56 17.52
C THR A 127 -8.14 -10.99 17.22
N GLY A 128 -7.20 -11.90 16.95
CA GLY A 128 -7.52 -13.32 16.76
C GLY A 128 -8.14 -13.97 18.00
N ASP A 129 -7.75 -13.54 19.20
CA ASP A 129 -8.33 -14.01 20.46
C ASP A 129 -9.77 -13.49 20.62
N GLU A 130 -10.02 -12.24 20.27
CA GLU A 130 -11.38 -11.68 20.29
C GLU A 130 -12.32 -12.33 19.24
N VAL A 131 -11.79 -12.61 18.03
CA VAL A 131 -12.53 -13.39 17.01
C VAL A 131 -12.89 -14.76 17.54
N GLU A 132 -11.98 -15.46 18.21
CA GLU A 132 -12.24 -16.75 18.85
C GLU A 132 -13.35 -16.65 19.90
N LYS A 133 -13.29 -15.67 20.81
CA LYS A 133 -14.32 -15.42 21.83
C LYS A 133 -15.69 -15.16 21.21
N ILE A 134 -15.75 -14.32 20.15
CA ILE A 134 -17.01 -14.02 19.46
C ILE A 134 -17.65 -15.29 18.89
N ILE A 135 -16.86 -16.17 18.30
CA ILE A 135 -17.37 -17.40 17.70
C ILE A 135 -17.79 -18.41 18.77
N LEU A 136 -17.01 -18.53 19.85
CA LEU A 136 -17.28 -19.44 20.97
C LEU A 136 -18.60 -19.11 21.71
N ARG A 137 -19.02 -17.84 21.77
CA ARG A 137 -20.29 -17.46 22.42
C ARG A 137 -21.51 -18.21 21.90
N LYS A 138 -21.49 -18.61 20.62
CA LYS A 138 -22.60 -19.38 19.99
C LYS A 138 -22.25 -20.84 19.71
N ASN A 139 -20.95 -21.18 19.72
CA ASN A 139 -20.47 -22.53 19.39
C ASN A 139 -19.66 -23.08 20.55
N LYS A 140 -20.32 -23.50 21.63
CA LYS A 140 -19.72 -24.05 22.85
C LYS A 140 -18.80 -25.25 22.57
N LYS A 141 -19.15 -26.11 21.59
CA LYS A 141 -18.25 -27.15 21.10
C LYS A 141 -17.29 -26.57 20.08
N LYS A 142 -16.01 -26.48 20.42
CA LYS A 142 -14.97 -25.90 19.54
C LYS A 142 -14.77 -26.75 18.28
N LYS A 143 -15.48 -26.41 17.21
CA LYS A 143 -15.35 -27.02 15.87
C LYS A 143 -14.53 -26.14 14.91
N PHE A 144 -13.58 -25.36 15.42
CA PHE A 144 -12.78 -24.47 14.60
C PHE A 144 -11.43 -24.15 15.25
N ASP A 145 -10.49 -23.72 14.44
CA ASP A 145 -9.24 -23.07 14.87
C ASP A 145 -9.10 -21.69 14.23
N ILE A 146 -8.58 -20.74 14.98
CA ILE A 146 -8.30 -19.36 14.51
C ILE A 146 -6.83 -19.25 14.19
N ILE A 147 -6.54 -18.71 13.01
CA ILE A 147 -5.21 -18.46 12.47
C ILE A 147 -5.04 -16.98 12.21
N SER A 148 -3.88 -16.41 12.52
CA SER A 148 -3.43 -15.13 12.03
C SER A 148 -2.42 -15.36 10.91
N ASN A 149 -2.76 -14.91 9.69
CA ASN A 149 -1.91 -15.03 8.50
C ASN A 149 -1.87 -13.68 7.78
N PRO A 150 -1.12 -12.71 8.30
CA PRO A 150 -1.02 -11.39 7.68
C PRO A 150 -0.44 -11.49 6.27
N GLU A 151 -0.83 -10.55 5.42
CA GLU A 151 -0.29 -10.37 4.08
C GLU A 151 0.91 -9.40 4.09
N PHE A 152 1.75 -9.50 3.08
CA PHE A 152 2.88 -8.60 2.85
C PHE A 152 2.90 -8.11 1.40
N LEU A 153 1.70 -7.94 0.83
CA LEU A 153 1.48 -7.53 -0.56
C LEU A 153 1.73 -6.02 -0.72
N ARG A 154 2.34 -5.64 -1.83
CA ARG A 154 2.47 -4.25 -2.25
C ARG A 154 1.51 -3.98 -3.40
N GLU A 155 0.69 -2.95 -3.28
CA GLU A 155 -0.19 -2.52 -4.37
C GLU A 155 0.62 -2.28 -5.65
N GLY A 156 0.12 -2.79 -6.79
CA GLY A 156 0.81 -2.75 -8.10
C GLY A 156 1.91 -3.80 -8.32
N GLU A 157 2.25 -4.59 -7.28
CA GLU A 157 3.20 -5.72 -7.34
C GLU A 157 2.67 -6.95 -6.58
N ALA A 158 1.39 -6.96 -6.24
CA ALA A 158 0.82 -7.95 -5.33
C ALA A 158 0.79 -9.37 -5.91
N ILE A 159 0.67 -9.50 -7.22
CA ILE A 159 0.77 -10.81 -7.90
C ILE A 159 2.15 -11.42 -7.68
N ARG A 160 3.20 -10.63 -7.87
CA ARG A 160 4.58 -11.07 -7.63
C ARG A 160 4.81 -11.41 -6.16
N ASP A 161 4.38 -10.52 -5.26
CA ASP A 161 4.55 -10.69 -3.82
C ASP A 161 3.79 -11.91 -3.28
N PHE A 162 2.66 -12.27 -3.89
CA PHE A 162 1.93 -13.48 -3.54
C PHE A 162 2.60 -14.75 -4.09
N LYS A 163 3.08 -14.72 -5.35
CA LYS A 163 3.69 -15.89 -6.02
C LYS A 163 5.11 -16.19 -5.53
N TYR A 164 5.82 -15.17 -5.07
CA TYR A 164 7.23 -15.23 -4.64
C TYR A 164 7.45 -14.40 -3.36
N PRO A 165 6.75 -14.70 -2.26
CA PRO A 165 6.94 -13.97 -1.02
C PRO A 165 8.25 -14.36 -0.35
N ASP A 166 8.90 -13.42 0.35
CA ASP A 166 10.06 -13.74 1.20
C ASP A 166 9.67 -14.73 2.32
N ARG A 167 8.43 -14.64 2.83
CA ARG A 167 7.89 -15.48 3.90
C ARG A 167 6.38 -15.56 3.91
N ILE A 168 5.89 -16.67 4.47
CA ILE A 168 4.50 -16.88 4.88
C ILE A 168 4.50 -17.05 6.39
N VAL A 169 3.71 -16.24 7.10
CA VAL A 169 3.64 -16.27 8.57
C VAL A 169 2.30 -16.82 8.99
N ILE A 170 2.32 -17.91 9.75
CA ILE A 170 1.14 -18.61 10.29
C ILE A 170 1.18 -18.53 11.81
N GLY A 171 0.26 -17.77 12.38
CA GLY A 171 0.05 -17.69 13.84
C GLY A 171 -1.10 -18.60 14.28
N SER A 172 -0.83 -19.58 15.12
CA SER A 172 -1.84 -20.53 15.62
C SER A 172 -1.57 -20.95 17.06
N ASN A 173 -2.64 -21.18 17.82
CA ASN A 173 -2.57 -21.81 19.14
C ASN A 173 -2.68 -23.33 19.04
N ASN A 174 -2.97 -23.89 17.86
CA ASN A 174 -3.08 -25.33 17.61
C ASN A 174 -2.29 -25.69 16.33
N LEU A 175 -0.96 -25.51 16.40
CA LEU A 175 -0.08 -25.78 15.25
C LEU A 175 -0.11 -27.24 14.81
N LYS A 176 -0.21 -28.19 15.75
CA LYS A 176 -0.25 -29.62 15.44
C LYS A 176 -1.34 -29.97 14.41
N LYS A 177 -2.52 -29.35 14.52
CA LYS A 177 -3.66 -29.61 13.66
C LYS A 177 -3.69 -28.70 12.42
N THR A 178 -3.30 -27.44 12.56
CA THR A 178 -3.50 -26.43 11.52
C THR A 178 -2.32 -26.29 10.56
N LYS A 179 -1.08 -26.53 11.02
CA LYS A 179 0.13 -26.42 10.22
C LYS A 179 0.08 -27.33 8.97
N PRO A 180 -0.21 -28.64 9.03
CA PRO A 180 -0.18 -29.50 7.85
C PRO A 180 -1.18 -29.06 6.77
N ILE A 181 -2.34 -28.51 7.18
CA ILE A 181 -3.38 -28.08 6.24
C ILE A 181 -2.97 -26.80 5.52
N LEU A 182 -2.39 -25.84 6.27
CA LEU A 182 -1.94 -24.56 5.70
C LEU A 182 -0.65 -24.73 4.89
N GLU A 183 0.25 -25.59 5.33
CA GLU A 183 1.46 -25.95 4.58
C GLU A 183 1.10 -26.55 3.23
N LYS A 184 0.14 -27.48 3.19
CA LYS A 184 -0.40 -28.02 1.92
C LYS A 184 -1.03 -26.94 1.04
N LEU A 185 -1.74 -25.96 1.63
CA LEU A 185 -2.33 -24.86 0.87
C LEU A 185 -1.26 -23.98 0.21
N TYR A 186 -0.18 -23.69 0.91
CA TYR A 186 0.92 -22.83 0.45
C TYR A 186 2.06 -23.61 -0.22
N LEU A 187 1.97 -24.95 -0.33
CA LEU A 187 3.04 -25.78 -0.87
C LEU A 187 3.61 -25.30 -2.22
N PRO A 188 2.78 -24.89 -3.21
CA PRO A 188 3.31 -24.39 -4.49
C PRO A 188 4.15 -23.12 -4.36
N ILE A 189 3.96 -22.34 -3.28
CA ILE A 189 4.71 -21.12 -2.98
C ILE A 189 5.95 -21.47 -2.17
N ILE A 190 5.84 -22.39 -1.22
CA ILE A 190 6.96 -22.90 -0.41
C ILE A 190 8.02 -23.54 -1.31
N ASN A 191 7.60 -24.33 -2.30
CA ASN A 191 8.49 -24.98 -3.28
C ASN A 191 9.25 -23.97 -4.16
N LYS A 192 8.84 -22.70 -4.19
CA LYS A 192 9.55 -21.59 -4.87
C LYS A 192 10.52 -20.85 -3.94
N GLY A 193 10.77 -21.36 -2.74
CA GLY A 193 11.75 -20.82 -1.80
C GLY A 193 11.17 -19.93 -0.70
N ALA A 194 9.84 -19.74 -0.62
CA ALA A 194 9.23 -18.97 0.45
C ALA A 194 9.42 -19.63 1.83
N LYS A 195 9.90 -18.88 2.82
CA LYS A 195 10.03 -19.38 4.20
C LYS A 195 8.65 -19.53 4.83
N PHE A 196 8.31 -20.72 5.35
CA PHE A 196 7.07 -20.95 6.06
C PHE A 196 7.31 -20.90 7.58
N LEU A 197 6.87 -19.81 8.21
CA LEU A 197 7.09 -19.52 9.62
C LEU A 197 5.83 -19.80 10.43
N THR A 198 5.97 -20.60 11.49
CA THR A 198 4.88 -20.90 12.44
C THR A 198 5.19 -20.27 13.80
N VAL A 199 4.26 -19.46 14.30
CA VAL A 199 4.41 -18.69 15.54
C VAL A 199 3.09 -18.65 16.31
N SER A 200 3.07 -18.00 17.48
CA SER A 200 1.81 -17.70 18.17
C SER A 200 0.93 -16.73 17.35
N ARG A 201 -0.38 -16.74 17.55
CA ARG A 201 -1.30 -15.77 16.89
C ARG A 201 -0.87 -14.33 17.14
N ARG A 202 -0.60 -13.98 18.38
CA ARG A 202 -0.19 -12.62 18.79
C ARG A 202 1.15 -12.21 18.16
N SER A 203 2.11 -13.14 18.10
CA SER A 203 3.38 -12.88 17.39
C SER A 203 3.16 -12.62 15.90
N SER A 204 2.30 -13.40 15.24
CA SER A 204 1.96 -13.20 13.83
C SER A 204 1.33 -11.83 13.57
N GLU A 205 0.41 -11.39 14.42
CA GLU A 205 -0.20 -10.05 14.34
C GLU A 205 0.83 -8.95 14.54
N LEU A 206 1.74 -9.09 15.53
CA LEU A 206 2.80 -8.11 15.79
C LEU A 206 3.83 -8.06 14.66
N ILE A 207 4.21 -9.17 14.06
CA ILE A 207 5.17 -9.24 12.95
C ILE A 207 4.76 -8.30 11.80
N LYS A 208 3.48 -8.25 11.45
CA LYS A 208 2.98 -7.35 10.39
C LYS A 208 3.20 -5.88 10.73
N TYR A 209 2.80 -5.47 11.92
CA TYR A 209 2.96 -4.08 12.38
C TYR A 209 4.42 -3.68 12.53
N ALA A 210 5.23 -4.54 13.14
CA ALA A 210 6.67 -4.32 13.32
C ALA A 210 7.39 -4.20 11.97
N SER A 211 7.05 -5.08 10.99
CA SER A 211 7.60 -4.99 9.64
C SER A 211 7.26 -3.65 8.98
N ASN A 212 6.01 -3.23 9.02
CA ASN A 212 5.59 -1.97 8.39
C ASN A 212 6.20 -0.76 9.10
N ALA A 213 6.31 -0.78 10.43
CA ALA A 213 6.96 0.28 11.20
C ALA A 213 8.45 0.37 10.87
N PHE A 214 9.16 -0.75 10.74
CA PHE A 214 10.57 -0.77 10.37
C PHE A 214 10.82 -0.25 8.95
N LEU A 215 9.98 -0.65 7.99
CA LEU A 215 10.07 -0.13 6.62
C LEU A 215 9.80 1.39 6.56
N ALA A 216 8.83 1.88 7.32
CA ALA A 216 8.58 3.32 7.47
C ALA A 216 9.76 4.06 8.10
N THR A 217 10.46 3.43 9.06
CA THR A 217 11.68 3.95 9.67
C THR A 217 12.80 4.10 8.63
N LYS A 218 13.04 3.08 7.79
CA LYS A 218 14.04 3.17 6.71
C LYS A 218 13.79 4.32 5.75
N ILE A 219 12.53 4.51 5.32
CA ILE A 219 12.16 5.63 4.44
C ILE A 219 12.37 6.97 5.15
N THR A 220 11.99 7.08 6.41
CA THR A 220 12.17 8.31 7.19
C THR A 220 13.64 8.62 7.38
N PHE A 221 14.44 7.62 7.75
CA PHE A 221 15.88 7.75 7.90
C PHE A 221 16.55 8.30 6.63
N ILE A 222 16.33 7.68 5.48
CA ILE A 222 16.96 8.14 4.24
C ILE A 222 16.44 9.52 3.80
N ASN A 223 15.21 9.88 4.16
CA ASN A 223 14.66 11.21 3.93
C ASN A 223 15.35 12.29 4.78
N GLU A 224 15.75 11.98 6.01
CA GLU A 224 16.52 12.88 6.87
C GLU A 224 17.96 13.01 6.37
N ILE A 225 18.58 11.90 5.98
CA ILE A 225 19.90 11.90 5.32
C ILE A 225 19.87 12.73 4.03
N ALA A 226 18.81 12.66 3.23
CA ALA A 226 18.66 13.50 2.05
C ALA A 226 18.68 15.01 2.37
N ASN A 227 18.10 15.42 3.51
CA ASN A 227 18.17 16.82 3.93
C ASN A 227 19.61 17.24 4.30
N LEU A 228 20.36 16.35 4.96
CA LEU A 228 21.78 16.58 5.29
C LEU A 228 22.61 16.65 4.00
N CYS A 229 22.37 15.77 3.05
CA CYS A 229 23.06 15.78 1.74
C CYS A 229 22.89 17.12 1.01
N GLU A 230 21.69 17.71 1.02
CA GLU A 230 21.44 19.01 0.43
C GLU A 230 22.24 20.13 1.12
N SER A 231 22.43 20.04 2.43
CA SER A 231 23.19 21.03 3.21
C SER A 231 24.70 20.87 3.07
N THR A 232 25.17 19.66 2.80
CA THR A 232 26.61 19.33 2.70
C THR A 232 27.08 19.18 1.25
N ASN A 233 26.20 19.43 0.28
CA ASN A 233 26.45 19.26 -1.15
C ASN A 233 26.91 17.82 -1.53
N THR A 234 26.34 16.82 -0.85
CA THR A 234 26.57 15.39 -1.12
C THR A 234 25.35 14.77 -1.83
N ASN A 235 25.46 13.52 -2.27
CA ASN A 235 24.41 12.86 -3.03
C ASN A 235 23.80 11.70 -2.22
N VAL A 236 22.51 11.78 -1.90
CA VAL A 236 21.79 10.75 -1.14
C VAL A 236 21.75 9.39 -1.84
N GLU A 237 21.86 9.33 -3.16
CA GLU A 237 21.88 8.06 -3.90
C GLU A 237 23.17 7.29 -3.65
N ASP A 238 24.30 7.98 -3.60
CA ASP A 238 25.59 7.37 -3.28
C ASP A 238 25.59 6.84 -1.84
N ILE A 239 25.03 7.63 -0.91
CA ILE A 239 24.85 7.21 0.48
C ILE A 239 23.93 5.97 0.56
N ALA A 240 22.79 5.98 -0.13
CA ALA A 240 21.83 4.87 -0.14
C ALA A 240 22.46 3.59 -0.74
N ILE A 241 23.28 3.71 -1.78
CA ILE A 241 24.03 2.60 -2.36
C ILE A 241 25.09 2.10 -1.36
N GLY A 242 25.91 3.00 -0.82
CA GLY A 242 26.98 2.66 0.11
C GLY A 242 26.49 1.90 1.33
N ILE A 243 25.49 2.43 2.05
CA ILE A 243 24.92 1.73 3.22
C ILE A 243 24.08 0.50 2.84
N GLY A 244 23.43 0.54 1.66
CA GLY A 244 22.53 -0.53 1.21
C GLY A 244 23.26 -1.79 0.72
N THR A 245 24.56 -1.73 0.42
CA THR A 245 25.42 -2.88 0.10
C THR A 245 25.77 -3.72 1.32
N ASP A 246 25.69 -3.13 2.53
CA ASP A 246 25.80 -3.91 3.75
C ASP A 246 24.54 -4.80 3.90
N GLN A 247 24.74 -6.12 3.90
CA GLN A 247 23.64 -7.10 3.99
C GLN A 247 22.81 -6.96 5.28
N ARG A 248 23.40 -6.45 6.36
CA ARG A 248 22.69 -6.17 7.62
C ARG A 248 21.65 -5.06 7.47
N ILE A 249 21.87 -4.12 6.54
CA ILE A 249 20.98 -2.99 6.23
C ILE A 249 20.09 -3.32 5.04
N GLY A 250 20.67 -3.74 3.93
CA GLY A 250 20.01 -4.06 2.67
C GLY A 250 19.48 -2.82 1.93
N SER A 251 19.47 -2.87 0.60
CA SER A 251 19.18 -1.73 -0.30
C SER A 251 17.71 -1.32 -0.38
N ARG A 252 16.77 -2.21 -0.02
CA ARG A 252 15.34 -1.92 -0.13
C ARG A 252 14.89 -0.85 0.86
N PHE A 253 13.98 0.05 0.44
CA PHE A 253 13.42 1.15 1.25
C PHE A 253 14.41 2.26 1.65
N LEU A 254 15.51 2.42 0.90
CA LEU A 254 16.49 3.51 1.04
C LEU A 254 16.39 4.54 -0.09
N ARG A 255 15.21 4.74 -0.68
CA ARG A 255 15.00 5.79 -1.69
C ARG A 255 14.37 7.02 -1.04
N ALA A 256 15.06 8.14 -1.09
CA ALA A 256 14.55 9.43 -0.64
C ALA A 256 13.36 9.86 -1.52
N GLY A 257 12.37 10.54 -0.91
CA GLY A 257 11.16 10.95 -1.60
C GLY A 257 10.34 11.97 -0.82
N PRO A 258 9.10 12.26 -1.23
CA PRO A 258 8.27 13.31 -0.64
C PRO A 258 7.72 12.97 0.76
N ALA A 259 7.70 11.76 1.17
CA ALA A 259 7.32 11.11 2.43
C ALA A 259 6.70 9.74 2.12
N PHE A 260 6.48 8.88 3.11
CA PHE A 260 5.66 7.70 2.89
C PHE A 260 4.17 8.02 3.01
N GLY A 261 3.35 7.28 2.27
CA GLY A 261 1.89 7.39 2.22
C GLY A 261 1.25 6.02 2.02
N GLY A 262 0.07 6.01 1.42
CA GLY A 262 -0.71 4.81 1.14
C GLY A 262 -1.53 4.32 2.33
N SER A 263 -2.23 3.23 2.11
CA SER A 263 -3.18 2.65 3.05
C SER A 263 -2.55 1.96 4.25
N CYS A 264 -1.24 1.62 4.19
CA CYS A 264 -0.59 0.75 5.18
C CYS A 264 0.28 1.52 6.16
N PHE A 265 1.40 2.12 5.72
CA PHE A 265 2.40 2.68 6.63
C PHE A 265 1.84 3.74 7.58
N PRO A 266 1.07 4.76 7.12
CA PRO A 266 0.54 5.75 8.04
C PRO A 266 -0.43 5.17 9.08
N LYS A 267 -1.27 4.24 8.65
CA LYS A 267 -2.25 3.58 9.53
C LYS A 267 -1.57 2.66 10.54
N ASP A 268 -0.67 1.80 10.08
CA ASP A 268 -0.08 0.75 10.89
C ASP A 268 0.93 1.30 11.92
N THR A 269 1.69 2.34 11.56
CA THR A 269 2.58 3.03 12.52
C THR A 269 1.79 3.71 13.63
N ARG A 270 0.64 4.33 13.34
CA ARG A 270 -0.24 4.89 14.37
C ARG A 270 -0.88 3.80 15.24
N ALA A 271 -1.34 2.71 14.61
CA ALA A 271 -2.00 1.62 15.31
C ALA A 271 -1.08 0.84 16.25
N ILE A 272 0.19 0.61 15.88
CA ILE A 272 1.15 -0.05 16.77
C ILE A 272 1.47 0.82 17.99
N VAL A 273 1.63 2.14 17.84
CA VAL A 273 1.83 3.07 18.96
C VAL A 273 0.61 3.06 19.88
N LYS A 274 -0.61 3.09 19.33
CA LYS A 274 -1.84 3.01 20.13
C LYS A 274 -1.92 1.68 20.90
N THR A 275 -1.53 0.58 20.24
CA THR A 275 -1.50 -0.74 20.88
C THR A 275 -0.49 -0.76 22.02
N ALA A 276 0.73 -0.28 21.82
CA ALA A 276 1.77 -0.21 22.85
C ALA A 276 1.32 0.60 24.08
N ASN A 277 0.67 1.74 23.86
CA ASN A 277 0.13 2.57 24.94
C ASN A 277 -0.90 1.82 25.81
N LYS A 278 -1.68 0.86 25.25
CA LYS A 278 -2.59 0.01 26.05
C LYS A 278 -1.86 -0.91 27.02
N PHE A 279 -0.59 -1.19 26.76
CA PHE A 279 0.28 -2.01 27.59
C PHE A 279 1.31 -1.16 28.35
N SER A 280 1.13 0.16 28.42
CA SER A 280 2.05 1.09 29.07
C SER A 280 3.48 1.02 28.53
N VAL A 281 3.65 0.67 27.24
CA VAL A 281 4.95 0.62 26.54
C VAL A 281 5.10 1.84 25.65
N ASP A 282 6.23 2.52 25.76
CA ASP A 282 6.58 3.62 24.84
C ASP A 282 7.34 3.13 23.61
N LEU A 283 6.87 3.51 22.43
CA LEU A 283 7.54 3.28 21.15
C LEU A 283 8.09 4.62 20.60
N SER A 284 9.06 5.21 21.28
CA SER A 284 9.63 6.53 20.97
C SER A 284 10.15 6.65 19.55
N ILE A 285 10.85 5.62 19.03
CA ILE A 285 11.33 5.57 17.64
C ILE A 285 10.15 5.72 16.66
N ILE A 286 9.09 4.95 16.83
CA ILE A 286 7.96 4.97 15.88
C ILE A 286 7.18 6.29 15.98
N LYS A 287 7.04 6.87 17.17
CA LYS A 287 6.46 8.21 17.36
C LYS A 287 7.26 9.27 16.59
N THR A 288 8.60 9.20 16.67
CA THR A 288 9.51 10.09 15.95
C THR A 288 9.37 9.91 14.43
N VAL A 289 9.29 8.69 13.94
CA VAL A 289 9.06 8.37 12.50
C VAL A 289 7.77 9.01 12.00
N ILE A 290 6.66 8.88 12.74
CA ILE A 290 5.38 9.50 12.38
C ILE A 290 5.52 11.03 12.30
N LYS A 291 6.12 11.66 13.31
CA LYS A 291 6.34 13.12 13.38
C LYS A 291 7.23 13.61 12.24
N SER A 292 8.33 12.92 11.97
CA SER A 292 9.27 13.27 10.90
C SER A 292 8.60 13.17 9.52
N ASN A 293 7.81 12.11 9.28
CA ASN A 293 7.07 11.95 8.03
C ASN A 293 6.05 13.08 7.79
N GLU A 294 5.34 13.55 8.83
CA GLU A 294 4.42 14.69 8.71
C GLU A 294 5.19 16.01 8.47
N ASN A 295 6.33 16.20 9.10
CA ASN A 295 7.19 17.37 8.89
C ASN A 295 7.75 17.40 7.46
N ARG A 296 8.09 16.23 6.89
CA ARG A 296 8.57 16.11 5.51
C ARG A 296 7.60 16.70 4.51
N LYS A 297 6.30 16.48 4.66
CA LYS A 297 5.25 17.05 3.78
C LYS A 297 5.24 18.58 3.79
N LYS A 298 5.51 19.19 4.97
CA LYS A 298 5.64 20.65 5.10
C LYS A 298 6.91 21.13 4.41
N LEU A 299 8.02 20.42 4.62
CA LEU A 299 9.32 20.74 4.04
C LEU A 299 9.27 20.72 2.50
N ILE A 300 8.67 19.71 1.89
CA ILE A 300 8.51 19.63 0.42
C ILE A 300 7.69 20.84 -0.09
N THR A 301 6.60 21.20 0.58
CA THR A 301 5.81 22.39 0.19
C THR A 301 6.67 23.66 0.23
N ASN A 302 7.48 23.82 1.27
CA ASN A 302 8.35 24.98 1.42
C ASN A 302 9.47 25.01 0.36
N LYS A 303 10.01 23.83 -0.01
CA LYS A 303 10.99 23.72 -1.10
C LYS A 303 10.40 24.17 -2.45
N ILE A 304 9.17 23.75 -2.79
CA ILE A 304 8.47 24.23 -3.99
C ILE A 304 8.40 25.74 -4.01
N ILE A 305 8.02 26.36 -2.88
CA ILE A 305 7.94 27.83 -2.75
C ILE A 305 9.32 28.46 -2.88
N LYS A 306 10.34 27.94 -2.20
CA LYS A 306 11.72 28.45 -2.24
C LYS A 306 12.31 28.41 -3.66
N ILE A 307 12.13 27.29 -4.37
CA ILE A 307 12.60 27.13 -5.74
C ILE A 307 11.96 28.17 -6.68
N LEU A 308 10.67 28.47 -6.51
CA LEU A 308 9.97 29.48 -7.34
C LEU A 308 10.21 30.92 -6.90
N GLY A 309 10.66 31.13 -5.65
CA GLY A 309 10.71 32.45 -4.98
C GLY A 309 9.33 32.88 -4.48
N SER A 310 8.32 32.84 -5.34
CA SER A 310 6.91 33.05 -5.03
C SER A 310 6.05 32.13 -5.89
N VAL A 311 4.96 31.63 -5.31
CA VAL A 311 3.98 30.80 -6.06
C VAL A 311 2.74 31.59 -6.49
N LYS A 312 2.61 32.86 -6.08
CA LYS A 312 1.47 33.71 -6.47
C LYS A 312 1.45 33.90 -7.99
N ARG A 313 0.32 33.59 -8.63
CA ARG A 313 0.13 33.59 -10.10
C ARG A 313 1.05 32.66 -10.88
N LYS A 314 1.76 31.73 -10.23
CA LYS A 314 2.57 30.71 -10.91
C LYS A 314 1.74 29.48 -11.23
N ARG A 315 1.99 28.88 -12.40
CA ARG A 315 1.40 27.63 -12.85
C ARG A 315 2.31 26.49 -12.47
N ILE A 316 1.79 25.54 -11.68
CA ILE A 316 2.55 24.37 -11.20
C ILE A 316 1.84 23.11 -11.68
N GLY A 317 2.52 22.31 -12.50
CA GLY A 317 2.04 21.03 -13.00
C GLY A 317 2.61 19.87 -12.21
N PHE A 318 1.78 18.87 -11.88
CA PHE A 318 2.21 17.66 -11.21
C PHE A 318 2.15 16.47 -12.18
N LEU A 319 3.23 15.71 -12.23
CA LEU A 319 3.29 14.39 -12.88
C LEU A 319 3.11 13.32 -11.81
N GLY A 320 1.93 12.69 -11.83
CA GLY A 320 1.46 11.75 -10.82
C GLY A 320 0.97 12.41 -9.54
N VAL A 321 -0.08 11.87 -8.96
CA VAL A 321 -0.67 12.37 -7.69
C VAL A 321 -1.03 11.25 -6.71
N THR A 322 -0.97 9.99 -7.11
CA THR A 322 -1.11 8.83 -6.24
C THR A 322 0.05 8.75 -5.23
N PHE A 323 -0.05 7.94 -4.20
CA PHE A 323 1.02 7.88 -3.18
C PHE A 323 2.31 7.23 -3.71
N LYS A 324 2.21 6.39 -4.75
CA LYS A 324 3.31 5.77 -5.51
C LYS A 324 2.85 5.40 -6.92
N ALA A 325 3.77 4.96 -7.78
CA ALA A 325 3.45 4.40 -9.10
C ALA A 325 2.72 3.05 -9.01
N ASN A 326 2.12 2.64 -10.12
CA ASN A 326 1.44 1.37 -10.32
C ASN A 326 0.26 1.12 -9.36
N THR A 327 -0.44 2.20 -8.97
CA THR A 327 -1.69 2.13 -8.20
C THR A 327 -2.56 3.35 -8.50
N ASP A 328 -3.85 3.22 -8.28
CA ASP A 328 -4.82 4.33 -8.31
C ASP A 328 -5.10 4.93 -6.93
N ASP A 329 -4.41 4.42 -5.88
CA ASP A 329 -4.66 4.77 -4.48
C ASP A 329 -4.16 6.17 -4.12
N MET A 330 -5.08 7.00 -3.64
CA MET A 330 -4.83 8.37 -3.17
C MET A 330 -4.70 8.48 -1.65
N ARG A 331 -4.91 7.39 -0.91
CA ARG A 331 -4.89 7.42 0.57
C ARG A 331 -3.54 7.87 1.09
N ASP A 332 -3.55 8.89 1.95
CA ASP A 332 -2.35 9.52 2.50
C ASP A 332 -1.28 9.92 1.43
N SER A 333 -1.70 10.12 0.16
CA SER A 333 -0.81 10.74 -0.84
C SER A 333 -0.36 12.11 -0.35
N GLN A 334 0.93 12.39 -0.48
CA GLN A 334 1.53 13.66 -0.07
C GLN A 334 0.95 14.83 -0.87
N PHE A 335 0.56 14.60 -2.11
CA PHE A 335 -0.12 15.59 -2.94
C PHE A 335 -1.32 16.20 -2.22
N LEU A 336 -2.16 15.38 -1.54
CA LEU A 336 -3.32 15.86 -0.80
C LEU A 336 -3.00 16.82 0.35
N LYS A 337 -1.75 16.86 0.83
CA LYS A 337 -1.27 17.78 1.86
C LYS A 337 -0.51 18.98 1.29
N ILE A 338 0.02 18.84 0.08
CA ILE A 338 0.81 19.88 -0.61
C ILE A 338 -0.10 20.86 -1.34
N TYR A 339 -1.03 20.38 -2.16
CA TYR A 339 -1.82 21.22 -3.05
C TYR A 339 -2.65 22.30 -2.34
N PRO A 340 -3.30 22.04 -1.17
CA PRO A 340 -4.12 23.07 -0.54
C PRO A 340 -3.30 24.29 -0.11
N LYS A 341 -2.04 24.03 0.31
CA LYS A 341 -1.13 25.11 0.76
C LYS A 341 -0.65 25.97 -0.41
N LEU A 342 -0.39 25.35 -1.56
CA LEU A 342 0.01 26.06 -2.77
C LEU A 342 -1.15 26.91 -3.32
N LEU A 343 -2.38 26.37 -3.34
CA LEU A 343 -3.58 27.12 -3.72
C LEU A 343 -3.84 28.32 -2.80
N LYS A 344 -3.73 28.12 -1.47
CA LYS A 344 -3.88 29.20 -0.49
C LYS A 344 -2.89 30.35 -0.72
N LYS A 345 -1.71 30.05 -1.28
CA LYS A 345 -0.67 31.03 -1.62
C LYS A 345 -0.81 31.59 -3.05
N GLY A 346 -1.90 31.28 -3.76
CA GLY A 346 -2.23 31.87 -5.06
C GLY A 346 -1.59 31.19 -6.27
N ALA A 347 -1.16 29.92 -6.15
CA ALA A 347 -0.73 29.12 -7.29
C ALA A 347 -1.92 28.63 -8.12
N SER A 348 -1.73 28.46 -9.43
CA SER A 348 -2.63 27.71 -10.33
C SER A 348 -2.05 26.31 -10.52
N LEU A 349 -2.87 25.28 -10.29
CA LEU A 349 -2.39 23.90 -10.28
C LEU A 349 -3.02 23.07 -11.39
N SER A 350 -2.20 22.20 -11.99
CA SER A 350 -2.65 21.13 -12.90
C SER A 350 -1.97 19.82 -12.56
N TYR A 351 -2.58 18.71 -12.95
CA TYR A 351 -1.95 17.39 -12.78
C TYR A 351 -2.32 16.45 -13.92
N TYR A 352 -1.39 15.57 -14.21
CA TYR A 352 -1.56 14.39 -15.03
C TYR A 352 -1.36 13.14 -14.15
N GLU A 353 -2.24 12.15 -14.31
CA GLU A 353 -2.15 10.87 -13.60
C GLU A 353 -2.51 9.73 -14.56
N PRO A 354 -1.63 8.73 -14.75
CA PRO A 354 -1.85 7.60 -15.66
C PRO A 354 -3.15 6.85 -15.40
N THR A 355 -3.54 6.75 -14.14
CA THR A 355 -4.80 6.10 -13.72
C THR A 355 -6.02 7.03 -13.78
N GLY A 356 -5.91 8.16 -14.48
CA GLY A 356 -7.00 9.09 -14.75
C GLY A 356 -7.30 10.09 -13.64
N LYS A 357 -8.43 10.77 -13.80
CA LYS A 357 -8.87 11.82 -12.87
C LYS A 357 -9.14 11.28 -11.47
N LYS A 358 -8.70 12.02 -10.45
CA LYS A 358 -8.84 11.64 -9.03
C LYS A 358 -9.96 12.42 -8.34
N TYR A 359 -10.95 11.71 -7.86
CA TYR A 359 -12.12 12.29 -7.19
C TYR A 359 -11.86 12.71 -5.74
N GLU A 360 -10.75 12.27 -5.16
CA GLU A 360 -10.28 12.68 -3.84
C GLU A 360 -9.75 14.12 -3.83
N ILE A 361 -9.44 14.67 -5.00
CA ILE A 361 -9.03 16.07 -5.18
C ILE A 361 -10.30 16.93 -5.24
N LYS A 362 -10.70 17.46 -4.08
CA LYS A 362 -11.97 18.18 -3.89
C LYS A 362 -12.01 19.61 -4.41
N SER A 363 -10.95 20.10 -5.05
CA SER A 363 -10.86 21.50 -5.49
C SER A 363 -11.08 21.65 -6.98
N SER A 364 -12.06 22.47 -7.37
CA SER A 364 -12.27 22.88 -8.76
C SER A 364 -11.15 23.76 -9.33
N LYS A 365 -10.29 24.32 -8.46
CA LYS A 365 -9.14 25.14 -8.84
C LYS A 365 -7.93 24.34 -9.31
N ILE A 366 -8.03 23.01 -9.38
CA ILE A 366 -6.99 22.13 -9.89
C ILE A 366 -7.48 21.49 -11.17
N LYS A 367 -6.73 21.67 -12.24
CA LYS A 367 -7.07 21.15 -13.56
C LYS A 367 -6.46 19.75 -13.76
N PHE A 368 -7.28 18.73 -14.00
CA PHE A 368 -6.81 17.47 -14.57
C PHE A 368 -6.53 17.67 -16.07
N VAL A 369 -5.42 17.16 -16.55
CA VAL A 369 -5.05 17.15 -17.98
C VAL A 369 -4.80 15.71 -18.44
N SER A 370 -5.09 15.44 -19.70
CA SER A 370 -5.06 14.08 -20.27
C SER A 370 -3.72 13.66 -20.87
N THR A 371 -2.75 14.59 -20.96
CA THR A 371 -1.43 14.31 -21.55
C THR A 371 -0.29 14.93 -20.76
N ILE A 372 0.86 14.26 -20.79
CA ILE A 372 2.13 14.75 -20.24
C ILE A 372 2.53 16.07 -20.92
N LYS A 373 2.33 16.20 -22.24
CA LYS A 373 2.62 17.41 -23.03
C LYS A 373 1.98 18.65 -22.40
N GLN A 374 0.71 18.55 -21.99
CA GLN A 374 0.01 19.69 -21.36
C GLN A 374 0.63 20.11 -20.03
N ILE A 375 1.25 19.19 -19.29
CA ILE A 375 2.00 19.53 -18.08
C ILE A 375 3.32 20.22 -18.44
N LEU A 376 4.07 19.67 -19.40
CA LEU A 376 5.41 20.13 -19.72
C LEU A 376 5.43 21.52 -20.36
N GLU A 377 4.46 21.83 -21.21
CA GLU A 377 4.47 23.06 -22.00
C GLU A 377 3.74 24.25 -21.35
N ASN A 378 2.87 23.99 -20.35
CA ASN A 378 1.98 25.03 -19.81
C ASN A 378 2.29 25.50 -18.40
N ASN A 379 3.36 25.02 -17.76
CA ASN A 379 3.65 25.34 -16.36
C ASN A 379 5.00 26.05 -16.19
N ASP A 380 5.09 26.88 -15.15
CA ASP A 380 6.34 27.54 -14.73
C ASP A 380 7.22 26.58 -13.89
N MET A 381 6.57 25.61 -13.24
CA MET A 381 7.22 24.52 -12.53
C MET A 381 6.51 23.19 -12.79
N ILE A 382 7.29 22.13 -12.92
CA ILE A 382 6.82 20.75 -13.04
C ILE A 382 7.31 19.99 -11.81
N VAL A 383 6.41 19.36 -11.08
CA VAL A 383 6.73 18.54 -9.91
C VAL A 383 6.51 17.08 -10.27
N ILE A 384 7.56 16.28 -10.30
CA ILE A 384 7.46 14.83 -10.50
C ILE A 384 7.21 14.21 -9.12
N HIS A 385 5.95 13.86 -8.88
CA HIS A 385 5.52 13.43 -7.55
C HIS A 385 5.52 11.90 -7.40
N THR A 386 5.21 11.16 -8.46
CA THR A 386 5.26 9.69 -8.48
C THR A 386 6.19 9.17 -9.57
N GLU A 387 6.70 7.95 -9.36
CA GLU A 387 7.76 7.34 -10.18
C GLU A 387 7.21 6.39 -11.26
N TRP A 388 6.18 6.80 -12.01
CA TRP A 388 5.66 6.01 -13.14
C TRP A 388 6.71 5.80 -14.23
N ASP A 389 6.73 4.63 -14.85
CA ASP A 389 7.72 4.31 -15.90
C ASP A 389 7.60 5.23 -17.12
N GLU A 390 6.38 5.67 -17.48
CA GLU A 390 6.20 6.64 -18.54
C GLU A 390 6.85 8.00 -18.25
N PHE A 391 7.00 8.38 -16.98
CA PHE A 391 7.72 9.62 -16.61
C PHE A 391 9.24 9.43 -16.73
N ARG A 392 9.76 8.21 -16.51
CA ARG A 392 11.22 7.91 -16.67
C ARG A 392 11.67 8.06 -18.11
N SER A 393 10.78 7.78 -19.07
CA SER A 393 11.07 7.82 -20.51
C SER A 393 10.91 9.20 -21.13
N ILE A 394 10.54 10.24 -20.38
CA ILE A 394 10.37 11.60 -20.93
C ILE A 394 11.71 12.14 -21.41
N ASN A 395 11.79 12.38 -22.73
CA ASN A 395 12.84 13.22 -23.31
C ASN A 395 12.35 14.66 -23.40
N PHE A 396 12.83 15.50 -22.52
CA PHE A 396 12.39 16.91 -22.42
C PHE A 396 12.68 17.73 -23.69
N SER A 397 13.62 17.31 -24.52
CA SER A 397 13.93 18.01 -25.78
C SER A 397 12.84 17.89 -26.83
N ASN A 398 11.95 16.91 -26.70
CA ASN A 398 10.84 16.68 -27.63
C ASN A 398 9.62 17.59 -27.36
N PHE A 399 9.70 18.46 -26.36
CA PHE A 399 8.58 19.30 -25.93
C PHE A 399 8.95 20.79 -26.02
N ASN A 400 7.95 21.63 -26.32
CA ASN A 400 8.12 23.08 -26.35
C ASN A 400 8.05 23.66 -24.92
N ILE A 401 9.05 23.35 -24.11
CA ILE A 401 9.14 23.80 -22.73
C ILE A 401 9.63 25.25 -22.71
N LYS A 402 8.95 26.09 -21.93
CA LYS A 402 9.31 27.51 -21.77
C LYS A 402 10.70 27.62 -21.12
N LYS A 403 11.52 28.54 -21.65
CA LYS A 403 12.84 28.85 -21.06
C LYS A 403 12.70 29.27 -19.58
N GLY A 404 13.49 28.66 -18.71
CA GLY A 404 13.48 28.92 -17.27
C GLY A 404 12.45 28.11 -16.49
N THR A 405 11.73 27.16 -17.14
CA THR A 405 10.86 26.20 -16.44
C THR A 405 11.67 25.39 -15.43
N LYS A 406 11.15 25.27 -14.23
CA LYS A 406 11.78 24.54 -13.14
C LYS A 406 11.17 23.16 -13.02
N ILE A 407 12.00 22.12 -12.97
CA ILE A 407 11.57 20.75 -12.69
C ILE A 407 12.01 20.39 -11.28
N PHE A 408 11.06 20.00 -10.43
CA PHE A 408 11.37 19.46 -9.11
C PHE A 408 11.01 17.99 -9.05
N ASP A 409 12.04 17.15 -9.12
CA ASP A 409 11.90 15.70 -9.09
C ASP A 409 11.94 15.17 -7.65
N LEU A 410 10.79 14.78 -7.13
CA LEU A 410 10.64 14.23 -5.79
C LEU A 410 11.06 12.76 -5.68
N ARG A 411 11.41 12.13 -6.81
CA ARG A 411 11.69 10.69 -6.89
C ARG A 411 13.07 10.35 -7.44
N ASN A 412 13.84 11.38 -7.79
CA ASN A 412 15.17 11.22 -8.37
C ASN A 412 15.16 10.30 -9.61
N LEU A 413 14.18 10.50 -10.52
CA LEU A 413 14.01 9.63 -11.68
C LEU A 413 15.12 9.74 -12.70
N TYR A 414 15.71 10.94 -12.84
CA TYR A 414 16.71 11.19 -13.87
C TYR A 414 18.12 11.30 -13.28
N LYS A 415 19.08 10.80 -14.03
CA LYS A 415 20.50 11.13 -13.81
C LYS A 415 20.70 12.54 -14.33
N ILE A 416 21.30 13.41 -13.52
CA ILE A 416 21.47 14.84 -13.83
C ILE A 416 22.20 15.04 -15.16
N LYS A 417 23.25 14.25 -15.42
CA LYS A 417 24.00 14.27 -16.69
C LYS A 417 23.16 14.00 -17.95
N ASN A 418 21.96 13.42 -17.79
CA ASN A 418 21.06 13.09 -18.90
C ASN A 418 20.07 14.21 -19.19
N ILE A 419 20.09 15.31 -18.43
CA ILE A 419 19.18 16.45 -18.62
C ILE A 419 19.93 17.51 -19.44
N SER A 420 19.94 17.30 -20.74
CA SER A 420 20.67 18.15 -21.69
C SER A 420 19.91 19.41 -22.18
N ASN A 421 18.68 19.63 -21.70
CA ASN A 421 17.85 20.74 -22.16
C ASN A 421 18.20 22.06 -21.45
N LYS A 422 18.95 22.96 -22.09
CA LYS A 422 19.37 24.28 -21.58
C LYS A 422 18.21 25.22 -21.21
N LYS A 423 16.96 24.87 -21.54
CA LYS A 423 15.75 25.65 -21.16
C LYS A 423 15.25 25.34 -19.76
N ILE A 424 15.73 24.25 -19.13
CA ILE A 424 15.22 23.71 -17.88
C ILE A 424 16.23 23.94 -16.74
N ARG A 425 15.72 24.28 -15.56
CA ARG A 425 16.45 24.19 -14.31
C ARG A 425 15.93 22.99 -13.50
N TYR A 426 16.80 22.04 -13.23
CA TYR A 426 16.43 20.79 -12.57
C TYR A 426 16.83 20.77 -11.10
N TYR A 427 15.87 20.44 -10.26
CA TYR A 427 16.02 20.28 -8.81
C TYR A 427 15.57 18.87 -8.42
N SER A 428 16.24 18.29 -7.45
CA SER A 428 15.94 16.94 -6.96
C SER A 428 16.06 16.86 -5.44
N ILE A 429 15.79 15.70 -4.86
CA ILE A 429 15.86 15.50 -3.42
C ILE A 429 17.22 14.93 -3.02
N GLY A 430 17.87 15.55 -2.05
CA GLY A 430 19.11 15.04 -1.46
C GLY A 430 20.29 14.98 -2.44
N ARG A 431 20.29 15.80 -3.47
CA ARG A 431 21.38 15.91 -4.45
C ARG A 431 21.83 17.36 -4.54
N PRO A 432 23.09 17.61 -4.99
CA PRO A 432 23.52 18.95 -5.35
C PRO A 432 22.59 19.57 -6.39
N ASN A 433 22.35 20.87 -6.28
CA ASN A 433 21.59 21.59 -7.31
C ASN A 433 22.49 21.79 -8.53
N TYR A 434 21.95 21.54 -9.72
CA TYR A 434 22.57 21.90 -10.99
C TYR A 434 21.77 23.04 -11.60
N GLU A 435 22.38 24.18 -11.63
CA GLU A 435 21.89 25.39 -12.33
C GLU A 435 22.35 25.44 -13.77
#